data_4b8dbbe98da03df2fd8ea3b0f0cc9297
#
_entry.id   4b8dbbe98da03df2fd8ea3b0f0cc9297
#
_cell.length_a   1.000
_cell.length_b   1.000
_cell.length_c   1.000
_cell.angle_alpha   90.00
_cell.angle_beta   90.00
_cell.angle_gamma   90.00
#
_symmetry.space_group_name_H-M   'P 1'
#
loop_
_entity.id
_entity.type
_entity.pdbx_description
1 polymer ?
#
loop_
_entity_poly.entity_id
_entity_poly.type
_entity_poly.pdbx_seq_one_letter_code
_entity_poly.pdbx_strand_id
1 'polypeptide(L)'
;MKFWKMNGAGNDFVVLNNLEEHLNVEDLPQVARTLCERHLSIGADGLMVVDAPDQGGDYKMRFYNADGSMGEMCGNGARCICRYGYENGLASETQTIETTAGIVTGQRISSRLYKIRLNDPTTVRLDYPVEVDGVRYACSYVELGNPGLPHAVVPYHDLKNADENELRELGRKLRWHPAFPKGANVNFYELTGEDTVYERTFERGVEDFTYACGTGTGSLVTVLTLQGKVSGHDVQVDMAGGRLIIDTVREGSAIRD
;
A
#
# COMPACT_ATOMS: atom_id res chain seq x y z
N MET A 1 23.69 -15.77 -7.51
CA MET A 1 22.47 -14.93 -7.45
C MET A 1 22.77 -13.71 -6.61
N LYS A 2 22.65 -12.55 -7.20
CA LYS A 2 22.87 -11.24 -6.58
C LYS A 2 21.52 -10.65 -6.16
N PHE A 3 21.40 -10.12 -4.98
CA PHE A 3 20.13 -9.57 -4.51
C PHE A 3 20.32 -8.28 -3.70
N TRP A 4 19.26 -7.49 -3.61
CA TRP A 4 19.15 -6.37 -2.68
C TRP A 4 18.11 -6.72 -1.61
N LYS A 5 18.37 -6.36 -0.35
CA LYS A 5 17.38 -6.38 0.72
C LYS A 5 16.91 -4.95 0.94
N MET A 6 15.61 -4.71 0.75
CA MET A 6 15.02 -3.39 0.83
C MET A 6 13.85 -3.38 1.82
N ASN A 7 13.56 -2.21 2.37
CA ASN A 7 12.41 -1.98 3.25
C ASN A 7 11.69 -0.71 2.82
N GLY A 8 10.38 -0.79 2.66
CA GLY A 8 9.48 0.31 2.36
C GLY A 8 8.38 0.41 3.41
N ALA A 9 8.53 1.32 4.37
CA ALA A 9 7.53 1.57 5.42
C ALA A 9 7.11 0.29 6.18
N GLY A 10 8.06 -0.51 6.63
CA GLY A 10 7.83 -1.73 7.41
C GLY A 10 7.69 -3.01 6.59
N ASN A 11 7.37 -2.96 5.31
CA ASN A 11 7.45 -4.14 4.43
C ASN A 11 8.88 -4.34 3.93
N ASP A 12 9.38 -5.55 4.01
CA ASP A 12 10.73 -5.90 3.56
C ASP A 12 10.69 -6.85 2.35
N PHE A 13 11.59 -6.59 1.42
CA PHE A 13 11.63 -7.30 0.15
C PHE A 13 13.03 -7.78 -0.20
N VAL A 14 13.10 -8.95 -0.83
CA VAL A 14 14.25 -9.36 -1.63
C VAL A 14 14.02 -8.86 -3.05
N VAL A 15 15.00 -8.17 -3.62
CA VAL A 15 14.93 -7.67 -5.01
C VAL A 15 15.97 -8.39 -5.84
N LEU A 16 15.56 -8.99 -6.94
CA LEU A 16 16.40 -9.65 -7.93
C LEU A 16 16.32 -8.93 -9.27
N ASN A 17 17.47 -8.86 -9.98
CA ASN A 17 17.53 -8.37 -11.35
C ASN A 17 17.54 -9.55 -12.33
N ASN A 18 16.39 -9.90 -12.88
CA ASN A 18 16.30 -11.01 -13.82
C ASN A 18 16.86 -10.70 -15.21
N LEU A 19 17.14 -9.42 -15.50
CA LEU A 19 17.88 -9.04 -16.71
C LEU A 19 19.34 -9.56 -16.65
N GLU A 20 19.86 -9.80 -15.43
CA GLU A 20 21.22 -10.35 -15.20
C GLU A 20 21.17 -11.83 -14.81
N GLU A 21 20.22 -12.25 -14.00
CA GLU A 21 20.17 -13.61 -13.44
C GLU A 21 19.54 -14.65 -14.38
N HIS A 22 18.73 -14.22 -15.34
CA HIS A 22 18.10 -15.05 -16.39
C HIS A 22 17.34 -16.27 -15.86
N LEU A 23 16.63 -16.10 -14.75
CA LEU A 23 15.79 -17.16 -14.18
C LEU A 23 14.53 -17.38 -15.03
N ASN A 24 14.06 -18.64 -15.10
CA ASN A 24 12.77 -18.92 -15.71
C ASN A 24 11.65 -18.37 -14.85
N VAL A 25 10.68 -17.72 -15.49
CA VAL A 25 9.52 -17.11 -14.80
C VAL A 25 8.74 -18.17 -14.00
N GLU A 26 8.67 -19.39 -14.51
CA GLU A 26 7.98 -20.52 -13.87
C GLU A 26 8.63 -20.94 -12.55
N ASP A 27 9.92 -20.70 -12.37
CA ASP A 27 10.65 -21.02 -11.14
C ASP A 27 10.52 -19.94 -10.06
N LEU A 28 10.14 -18.71 -10.42
CA LEU A 28 10.09 -17.56 -9.51
C LEU A 28 9.19 -17.77 -8.27
N PRO A 29 8.02 -18.45 -8.35
CA PRO A 29 7.24 -18.79 -7.17
C PRO A 29 8.01 -19.63 -6.15
N GLN A 30 8.82 -20.58 -6.60
CA GLN A 30 9.65 -21.40 -5.71
C GLN A 30 10.86 -20.61 -5.17
N VAL A 31 11.45 -19.76 -5.99
CA VAL A 31 12.51 -18.84 -5.56
C VAL A 31 12.00 -17.92 -4.46
N ALA A 32 10.79 -17.38 -4.60
CA ALA A 32 10.15 -16.54 -3.58
C ALA A 32 10.00 -17.30 -2.25
N ARG A 33 9.40 -18.49 -2.27
CA ARG A 33 9.26 -19.33 -1.07
C ARG A 33 10.61 -19.58 -0.38
N THR A 34 11.62 -19.90 -1.16
CA THR A 34 12.94 -20.23 -0.61
C THR A 34 13.63 -18.99 -0.03
N LEU A 35 13.65 -17.87 -0.73
CA LEU A 35 14.39 -16.68 -0.31
C LEU A 35 13.67 -15.90 0.80
N CYS A 36 12.33 -15.90 0.78
CA CYS A 36 11.53 -15.15 1.75
C CYS A 36 11.32 -15.90 3.08
N GLU A 37 11.70 -17.15 3.16
CA GLU A 37 11.57 -17.95 4.39
C GLU A 37 12.41 -17.34 5.51
N ARG A 38 11.74 -16.83 6.56
CA ARG A 38 12.41 -16.22 7.71
C ARG A 38 13.09 -17.29 8.54
N HIS A 39 14.23 -16.95 9.10
CA HIS A 39 15.11 -17.80 9.91
C HIS A 39 15.89 -18.90 9.13
N LEU A 40 15.44 -19.32 7.96
CA LEU A 40 16.11 -20.35 7.17
C LEU A 40 16.78 -19.82 5.91
N SER A 41 16.42 -18.62 5.48
CA SER A 41 17.01 -17.95 4.32
C SER A 41 17.17 -16.45 4.59
N ILE A 42 17.08 -15.60 3.55
CA ILE A 42 17.18 -14.14 3.67
C ILE A 42 16.03 -13.60 4.52
N GLY A 43 14.82 -14.17 4.35
CA GLY A 43 13.60 -13.77 5.03
C GLY A 43 13.06 -12.42 4.53
N ALA A 44 11.84 -12.39 4.06
CA ALA A 44 11.17 -11.16 3.60
C ALA A 44 9.64 -11.36 3.53
N ASP A 45 8.89 -10.26 3.40
CA ASP A 45 7.46 -10.31 3.11
C ASP A 45 7.19 -10.72 1.66
N GLY A 46 8.15 -10.47 0.76
CA GLY A 46 8.02 -10.87 -0.63
C GLY A 46 9.30 -10.72 -1.45
N LEU A 47 9.22 -11.31 -2.63
CA LEU A 47 10.26 -11.24 -3.68
C LEU A 47 9.79 -10.29 -4.78
N MET A 48 10.63 -9.33 -5.12
CA MET A 48 10.46 -8.47 -6.29
C MET A 48 11.50 -8.80 -7.34
N VAL A 49 11.05 -9.00 -8.56
CA VAL A 49 11.91 -9.36 -9.68
C VAL A 49 11.79 -8.27 -10.73
N VAL A 50 12.93 -7.67 -11.06
CA VAL A 50 13.05 -6.73 -12.18
C VAL A 50 13.25 -7.53 -13.45
N ASP A 51 12.43 -7.27 -14.47
CA ASP A 51 12.42 -7.98 -15.73
C ASP A 51 12.28 -7.00 -16.91
N ALA A 52 12.47 -7.50 -18.14
CA ALA A 52 12.23 -6.70 -19.33
C ALA A 52 10.74 -6.33 -19.45
N PRO A 53 10.41 -5.10 -19.86
CA PRO A 53 9.02 -4.70 -20.04
C PRO A 53 8.41 -5.37 -21.27
N ASP A 54 7.13 -5.74 -21.18
CA ASP A 54 6.38 -6.29 -22.31
C ASP A 54 5.52 -5.22 -23.03
N GLN A 55 5.18 -4.13 -22.34
CA GLN A 55 4.22 -3.12 -22.79
C GLN A 55 4.77 -1.69 -22.85
N GLY A 56 6.09 -1.51 -22.73
CA GLY A 56 6.76 -0.23 -22.98
C GLY A 56 7.07 0.61 -21.73
N GLY A 57 7.10 0.03 -20.54
CA GLY A 57 7.71 0.65 -19.35
C GLY A 57 9.24 0.71 -19.46
N ASP A 58 9.89 1.40 -18.52
CA ASP A 58 11.36 1.38 -18.41
C ASP A 58 11.83 -0.03 -18.05
N TYR A 59 11.09 -0.70 -17.17
CA TYR A 59 11.27 -2.10 -16.77
C TYR A 59 9.98 -2.65 -16.17
N LYS A 60 9.95 -3.96 -15.94
CA LYS A 60 8.81 -4.69 -15.33
C LYS A 60 9.14 -5.10 -13.92
N MET A 61 8.18 -4.96 -13.02
CA MET A 61 8.19 -5.51 -11.67
C MET A 61 7.27 -6.72 -11.60
N ARG A 62 7.84 -7.90 -11.29
CA ARG A 62 7.06 -9.06 -10.87
C ARG A 62 7.12 -9.14 -9.34
N PHE A 63 5.98 -9.24 -8.71
CA PHE A 63 5.90 -9.34 -7.26
C PHE A 63 5.34 -10.70 -6.83
N TYR A 64 6.04 -11.37 -5.93
CA TYR A 64 5.62 -12.62 -5.31
C TYR A 64 5.60 -12.47 -3.80
N ASN A 65 4.50 -12.90 -3.17
CA ASN A 65 4.42 -13.02 -1.73
C ASN A 65 5.40 -14.08 -1.21
N ALA A 66 5.66 -14.11 0.09
CA ALA A 66 6.57 -15.09 0.70
C ALA A 66 6.13 -16.56 0.49
N ASP A 67 4.83 -16.81 0.30
CA ASP A 67 4.28 -18.13 -0.02
C ASP A 67 4.43 -18.53 -1.49
N GLY A 68 5.01 -17.66 -2.32
CA GLY A 68 5.20 -17.83 -3.76
C GLY A 68 3.98 -17.50 -4.61
N SER A 69 2.88 -17.06 -4.04
CA SER A 69 1.73 -16.55 -4.80
C SER A 69 2.11 -15.23 -5.48
N MET A 70 1.60 -15.01 -6.70
CA MET A 70 1.80 -13.74 -7.40
C MET A 70 0.98 -12.66 -6.72
N GLY A 71 1.64 -11.56 -6.33
CA GLY A 71 1.00 -10.37 -5.83
C GLY A 71 0.57 -9.44 -6.97
N GLU A 72 -0.48 -8.68 -6.77
CA GLU A 72 -0.95 -7.73 -7.78
C GLU A 72 -0.05 -6.49 -7.82
N MET A 73 -0.17 -5.62 -6.85
CA MET A 73 0.63 -4.39 -6.73
C MET A 73 0.81 -4.04 -5.26
N CYS A 74 2.01 -3.70 -4.88
CA CYS A 74 2.35 -3.23 -3.54
C CYS A 74 3.02 -1.85 -3.64
N GLY A 75 2.36 -0.80 -3.15
CA GLY A 75 2.90 0.56 -3.19
C GLY A 75 4.24 0.71 -2.45
N ASN A 76 4.38 0.01 -1.30
CA ASN A 76 5.64 -0.01 -0.55
C ASN A 76 6.76 -0.64 -1.37
N GLY A 77 6.46 -1.74 -2.04
CA GLY A 77 7.39 -2.43 -2.93
C GLY A 77 7.72 -1.65 -4.19
N ALA A 78 6.73 -1.00 -4.81
CA ALA A 78 6.94 -0.18 -5.98
C ALA A 78 7.89 0.99 -5.69
N ARG A 79 7.85 1.61 -4.48
CA ARG A 79 8.85 2.60 -4.08
C ARG A 79 10.25 2.00 -3.92
N CYS A 80 10.37 0.78 -3.39
CA CYS A 80 11.64 0.07 -3.32
C CYS A 80 12.21 -0.22 -4.72
N ILE A 81 11.38 -0.74 -5.63
CA ILE A 81 11.79 -1.01 -7.01
C ILE A 81 12.15 0.27 -7.76
N CYS A 82 11.44 1.38 -7.54
CA CYS A 82 11.77 2.67 -8.11
C CYS A 82 13.17 3.14 -7.66
N ARG A 83 13.49 2.96 -6.38
CA ARG A 83 14.85 3.22 -5.89
C ARG A 83 15.87 2.29 -6.53
N TYR A 84 15.57 0.99 -6.60
CA TYR A 84 16.44 0.02 -7.25
C TYR A 84 16.75 0.40 -8.69
N GLY A 85 15.69 0.73 -9.47
CA GLY A 85 15.82 1.10 -10.88
C GLY A 85 16.72 2.31 -11.10
N TYR A 86 16.57 3.36 -10.29
CA TYR A 86 17.43 4.54 -10.35
C TYR A 86 18.89 4.23 -9.96
N GLU A 87 19.09 3.56 -8.82
CA GLU A 87 20.45 3.30 -8.31
C GLU A 87 21.24 2.30 -9.16
N ASN A 88 20.55 1.49 -9.99
CA ASN A 88 21.19 0.55 -10.93
C ASN A 88 21.15 1.03 -12.39
N GLY A 89 20.74 2.28 -12.64
CA GLY A 89 20.76 2.87 -13.99
C GLY A 89 19.77 2.27 -14.98
N LEU A 90 18.71 1.62 -14.49
CA LEU A 90 17.63 1.07 -15.34
C LEU A 90 16.66 2.15 -15.82
N ALA A 91 16.52 3.23 -15.05
CA ALA A 91 15.66 4.36 -15.38
C ALA A 91 16.17 5.67 -14.76
N SER A 92 15.59 6.79 -15.18
CA SER A 92 15.88 8.13 -14.67
C SER A 92 15.15 8.43 -13.34
N GLU A 93 15.12 9.70 -12.91
CA GLU A 93 14.39 10.13 -11.71
C GLU A 93 12.88 9.93 -11.83
N THR A 94 12.31 10.07 -13.04
CA THR A 94 10.93 9.69 -13.35
C THR A 94 10.95 8.37 -14.10
N GLN A 95 10.14 7.42 -13.67
CA GLN A 95 10.17 6.04 -14.12
C GLN A 95 8.77 5.53 -14.43
N THR A 96 8.68 4.66 -15.42
CA THR A 96 7.48 3.90 -15.76
C THR A 96 7.72 2.42 -15.49
N ILE A 97 7.02 1.89 -14.51
CA ILE A 97 7.17 0.51 -14.03
C ILE A 97 5.97 -0.30 -14.50
N GLU A 98 6.21 -1.30 -15.33
CA GLU A 98 5.17 -2.25 -15.71
C GLU A 98 4.89 -3.21 -14.55
N THR A 99 3.63 -3.31 -14.14
CA THR A 99 3.17 -4.20 -13.07
C THR A 99 1.97 -5.03 -13.54
N THR A 100 1.53 -5.99 -12.74
CA THR A 100 0.28 -6.74 -12.99
C THR A 100 -0.98 -5.86 -12.95
N ALA A 101 -0.90 -4.71 -12.27
CA ALA A 101 -1.98 -3.72 -12.20
C ALA A 101 -1.87 -2.62 -13.29
N GLY A 102 -0.99 -2.80 -14.27
CA GLY A 102 -0.71 -1.82 -15.32
C GLY A 102 0.59 -1.05 -15.12
N ILE A 103 0.76 0.05 -15.83
CA ILE A 103 1.93 0.91 -15.72
C ILE A 103 1.77 1.84 -14.54
N VAL A 104 2.76 1.83 -13.66
CA VAL A 104 2.87 2.69 -12.49
C VAL A 104 3.96 3.72 -12.73
N THR A 105 3.67 4.99 -12.47
CA THR A 105 4.67 6.04 -12.52
C THR A 105 5.32 6.22 -11.16
N GLY A 106 6.65 6.18 -11.15
CA GLY A 106 7.47 6.44 -9.97
C GLY A 106 8.33 7.68 -10.16
N GLN A 107 8.61 8.38 -9.07
CA GLN A 107 9.46 9.56 -9.07
C GLN A 107 10.43 9.53 -7.88
N ARG A 108 11.69 9.79 -8.15
CA ARG A 108 12.70 10.04 -7.12
C ARG A 108 12.57 11.48 -6.62
N ILE A 109 12.37 11.64 -5.33
CA ILE A 109 12.33 12.97 -4.66
C ILE A 109 13.68 13.29 -4.02
N SER A 110 14.31 12.26 -3.41
CA SER A 110 15.65 12.37 -2.80
C SER A 110 16.33 11.00 -2.81
N SER A 111 17.51 10.91 -2.20
CA SER A 111 18.25 9.63 -2.12
C SER A 111 17.47 8.50 -1.43
N ARG A 112 16.49 8.81 -0.58
CA ARG A 112 15.72 7.82 0.19
C ARG A 112 14.19 8.00 0.05
N LEU A 113 13.73 9.03 -0.64
CA LEU A 113 12.33 9.34 -0.79
C LEU A 113 11.90 9.14 -2.25
N TYR A 114 10.94 8.27 -2.44
CA TYR A 114 10.38 7.92 -3.75
C TYR A 114 8.87 8.00 -3.69
N LYS A 115 8.28 8.62 -4.70
CA LYS A 115 6.83 8.79 -4.86
C LYS A 115 6.33 7.82 -5.92
N ILE A 116 5.18 7.23 -5.66
CA ILE A 116 4.46 6.35 -6.60
C ILE A 116 3.06 6.91 -6.75
N ARG A 117 2.59 7.02 -7.98
CA ARG A 117 1.18 7.34 -8.24
C ARG A 117 0.33 6.11 -7.97
N LEU A 118 -0.69 6.27 -7.12
CA LEU A 118 -1.72 5.25 -6.89
C LEU A 118 -2.83 5.37 -7.95
N ASN A 119 -3.71 4.38 -8.00
CA ASN A 119 -4.89 4.43 -8.84
C ASN A 119 -5.91 5.45 -8.29
N ASP A 120 -6.59 6.14 -9.20
CA ASP A 120 -7.63 7.10 -8.82
C ASP A 120 -8.79 6.42 -8.08
N PRO A 121 -9.45 7.12 -7.12
CA PRO A 121 -10.66 6.64 -6.49
C PRO A 121 -11.79 6.48 -7.51
N THR A 122 -12.41 5.33 -7.54
CA THR A 122 -13.56 5.01 -8.43
C THR A 122 -14.90 5.07 -7.71
N THR A 123 -14.87 4.91 -6.39
CA THR A 123 -16.04 5.01 -5.52
C THR A 123 -15.65 5.74 -4.24
N VAL A 124 -16.41 6.76 -3.86
CA VAL A 124 -16.25 7.44 -2.56
C VAL A 124 -17.62 7.66 -1.93
N ARG A 125 -17.77 7.25 -0.67
CA ARG A 125 -18.94 7.50 0.17
C ARG A 125 -18.48 8.05 1.50
N LEU A 126 -18.78 9.30 1.78
CA LEU A 126 -18.39 9.96 3.03
C LEU A 126 -19.44 9.73 4.13
N ASP A 127 -18.96 9.66 5.37
CA ASP A 127 -19.79 9.62 6.59
C ASP A 127 -20.92 8.59 6.56
N TYR A 128 -20.62 7.41 6.05
CA TYR A 128 -21.53 6.29 5.96
C TYR A 128 -21.64 5.58 7.32
N PRO A 129 -22.81 5.66 8.02
CA PRO A 129 -22.92 5.10 9.36
C PRO A 129 -22.93 3.57 9.31
N VAL A 130 -22.06 2.95 10.09
CA VAL A 130 -21.98 1.50 10.26
C VAL A 130 -22.15 1.18 11.74
N GLU A 131 -23.03 0.24 12.05
CA GLU A 131 -23.32 -0.17 13.42
C GLU A 131 -22.66 -1.52 13.72
N VAL A 132 -21.79 -1.54 14.73
CA VAL A 132 -21.14 -2.76 15.24
C VAL A 132 -21.41 -2.86 16.73
N ASP A 133 -21.99 -3.97 17.16
CA ASP A 133 -22.33 -4.23 18.58
C ASP A 133 -23.13 -3.11 19.27
N GLY A 134 -24.05 -2.48 18.53
CA GLY A 134 -24.86 -1.36 19.02
C GLY A 134 -24.16 -0.01 19.06
N VAL A 135 -22.89 0.07 18.65
CA VAL A 135 -22.12 1.32 18.53
C VAL A 135 -22.10 1.77 17.06
N ARG A 136 -22.39 3.05 16.81
CA ARG A 136 -22.34 3.64 15.47
C ARG A 136 -21.00 4.29 15.19
N TYR A 137 -20.39 3.89 14.08
CA TYR A 137 -19.14 4.44 13.57
C TYR A 137 -19.42 5.27 12.31
N ALA A 138 -18.89 6.48 12.24
CA ALA A 138 -18.95 7.34 11.05
C ALA A 138 -17.89 6.87 10.03
N CYS A 139 -18.12 5.72 9.39
CA CYS A 139 -17.20 5.20 8.39
C CYS A 139 -17.32 6.00 7.09
N SER A 140 -16.20 6.14 6.37
CA SER A 140 -16.23 6.47 4.95
C SER A 140 -15.74 5.27 4.15
N TYR A 141 -16.16 5.16 2.89
CA TYR A 141 -15.80 4.03 2.04
C TYR A 141 -15.20 4.53 0.74
N VAL A 142 -14.09 3.94 0.35
CA VAL A 142 -13.36 4.26 -0.89
C VAL A 142 -13.01 2.99 -1.63
N GLU A 143 -13.13 2.98 -2.95
CA GLU A 143 -12.52 1.98 -3.82
C GLU A 143 -11.47 2.67 -4.70
N LEU A 144 -10.25 2.15 -4.73
CA LEU A 144 -9.16 2.62 -5.60
C LEU A 144 -9.00 1.68 -6.79
N GLY A 145 -8.91 2.26 -7.99
CA GLY A 145 -8.66 1.52 -9.23
C GLY A 145 -9.85 0.76 -9.79
N ASN A 146 -9.60 -0.04 -10.85
CA ASN A 146 -10.57 -0.90 -11.49
C ASN A 146 -9.91 -2.25 -11.87
N PRO A 147 -10.30 -3.38 -11.21
CA PRO A 147 -11.33 -3.49 -10.19
C PRO A 147 -10.99 -2.71 -8.91
N GLY A 148 -12.01 -2.14 -8.26
CA GLY A 148 -11.82 -1.29 -7.09
C GLY A 148 -11.34 -2.05 -5.86
N LEU A 149 -10.24 -1.64 -5.26
CA LEU A 149 -9.74 -2.14 -3.97
C LEU A 149 -10.49 -1.42 -2.83
N PRO A 150 -11.29 -2.15 -2.01
CA PRO A 150 -12.16 -1.53 -1.04
C PRO A 150 -11.47 -1.17 0.27
N HIS A 151 -11.71 0.04 0.74
CA HIS A 151 -11.21 0.59 2.00
C HIS A 151 -12.35 1.22 2.82
N ALA A 152 -12.45 0.87 4.09
CA ALA A 152 -13.27 1.56 5.09
C ALA A 152 -12.35 2.46 5.91
N VAL A 153 -12.69 3.75 5.99
CA VAL A 153 -11.94 4.76 6.75
C VAL A 153 -12.74 5.11 7.99
N VAL A 154 -12.18 4.87 9.18
CA VAL A 154 -12.89 4.87 10.44
C VAL A 154 -12.19 5.77 11.45
N PRO A 155 -12.81 6.88 11.90
CA PRO A 155 -12.24 7.70 12.97
C PRO A 155 -12.23 6.91 14.28
N TYR A 156 -11.13 7.00 14.99
CA TYR A 156 -10.95 6.34 16.28
C TYR A 156 -10.24 7.29 17.24
N HIS A 157 -10.79 7.44 18.44
CA HIS A 157 -10.23 8.32 19.45
C HIS A 157 -9.12 7.61 20.22
N ASP A 158 -8.02 8.30 20.48
CA ASP A 158 -6.87 7.77 21.22
C ASP A 158 -6.31 6.46 20.62
N LEU A 159 -6.21 6.44 19.29
CA LEU A 159 -5.81 5.25 18.53
C LEU A 159 -4.43 4.69 18.92
N LYS A 160 -3.51 5.57 19.34
CA LYS A 160 -2.16 5.17 19.77
C LYS A 160 -2.17 4.34 21.05
N ASN A 161 -3.14 4.56 21.95
CA ASN A 161 -3.27 3.89 23.23
C ASN A 161 -4.40 2.84 23.22
N ALA A 162 -5.05 2.60 22.07
CA ALA A 162 -6.13 1.64 21.96
C ALA A 162 -5.68 0.22 22.36
N ASP A 163 -6.55 -0.52 23.05
CA ASP A 163 -6.31 -1.94 23.30
C ASP A 163 -6.21 -2.70 21.99
N GLU A 164 -5.11 -3.40 21.81
CA GLU A 164 -4.77 -4.11 20.58
C GLU A 164 -5.81 -5.18 20.21
N ASN A 165 -6.34 -5.89 21.22
CA ASN A 165 -7.29 -6.98 21.00
C ASN A 165 -8.69 -6.45 20.68
N GLU A 166 -9.12 -5.39 21.37
CA GLU A 166 -10.40 -4.73 21.09
C GLU A 166 -10.39 -4.12 19.70
N LEU A 167 -9.31 -3.43 19.31
CA LEU A 167 -9.18 -2.83 18.00
C LEU A 167 -9.12 -3.88 16.89
N ARG A 168 -8.44 -5.02 17.13
CA ARG A 168 -8.39 -6.15 16.19
C ARG A 168 -9.77 -6.78 16.00
N GLU A 169 -10.51 -6.97 17.07
CA GLU A 169 -11.87 -7.52 17.00
C GLU A 169 -12.82 -6.58 16.25
N LEU A 170 -12.74 -5.28 16.49
CA LEU A 170 -13.50 -4.27 15.75
C LEU A 170 -13.08 -4.27 14.26
N GLY A 171 -11.79 -4.32 13.97
CA GLY A 171 -11.26 -4.42 12.61
C GLY A 171 -11.84 -5.62 11.88
N ARG A 172 -11.84 -6.80 12.50
CA ARG A 172 -12.41 -8.03 11.93
C ARG A 172 -13.91 -7.92 11.66
N LYS A 173 -14.68 -7.33 12.58
CA LYS A 173 -16.14 -7.13 12.40
C LYS A 173 -16.45 -6.16 11.27
N LEU A 174 -15.72 -5.06 11.19
CA LEU A 174 -15.86 -4.08 10.10
C LEU A 174 -15.41 -4.68 8.76
N ARG A 175 -14.31 -5.43 8.73
CA ARG A 175 -13.77 -6.10 7.54
C ARG A 175 -14.81 -6.95 6.81
N TRP A 176 -15.69 -7.62 7.54
CA TRP A 176 -16.73 -8.51 7.03
C TRP A 176 -18.15 -7.92 7.17
N HIS A 177 -18.26 -6.63 7.50
CA HIS A 177 -19.57 -6.03 7.76
C HIS A 177 -20.43 -6.00 6.48
N PRO A 178 -21.74 -6.30 6.56
CA PRO A 178 -22.67 -6.29 5.41
C PRO A 178 -22.70 -4.97 4.64
N ALA A 179 -22.38 -3.85 5.28
CA ALA A 179 -22.21 -2.55 4.63
C ALA A 179 -21.11 -2.54 3.56
N PHE A 180 -20.17 -3.48 3.61
CA PHE A 180 -19.06 -3.63 2.68
C PHE A 180 -19.13 -4.99 1.97
N PRO A 181 -19.98 -5.14 0.91
CA PRO A 181 -20.26 -6.45 0.29
C PRO A 181 -19.05 -7.18 -0.28
N LYS A 182 -18.01 -6.44 -0.66
CA LYS A 182 -16.72 -6.98 -1.14
C LYS A 182 -15.74 -7.25 0.03
N GLY A 183 -16.17 -6.99 1.28
CA GLY A 183 -15.30 -6.76 2.40
C GLY A 183 -14.48 -5.48 2.23
N ALA A 184 -13.69 -5.08 3.22
CA ALA A 184 -12.84 -3.90 3.12
C ALA A 184 -11.56 -4.06 3.92
N ASN A 185 -10.47 -3.40 3.49
CA ASN A 185 -9.39 -3.03 4.40
C ASN A 185 -9.94 -1.97 5.36
N VAL A 186 -9.67 -2.08 6.66
CA VAL A 186 -10.20 -1.15 7.65
C VAL A 186 -9.08 -0.25 8.15
N ASN A 187 -9.19 1.04 7.82
CA ASN A 187 -8.18 2.04 8.12
C ASN A 187 -8.69 2.89 9.29
N PHE A 188 -8.25 2.59 10.50
CA PHE A 188 -8.51 3.41 11.68
C PHE A 188 -7.58 4.61 11.66
N TYR A 189 -8.11 5.80 11.99
CA TYR A 189 -7.30 7.01 12.02
C TYR A 189 -7.62 7.93 13.17
N GLU A 190 -6.62 8.72 13.55
CA GLU A 190 -6.70 9.83 14.46
C GLU A 190 -5.93 11.03 13.90
N LEU A 191 -6.55 12.22 13.90
CA LEU A 191 -5.85 13.45 13.56
C LEU A 191 -4.93 13.85 14.71
N THR A 192 -3.64 14.00 14.46
CA THR A 192 -2.63 14.32 15.47
C THR A 192 -2.08 15.73 15.36
N GLY A 193 -2.44 16.45 14.29
CA GLY A 193 -2.05 17.83 14.04
C GLY A 193 -2.60 18.32 12.70
N GLU A 194 -2.23 19.54 12.30
CA GLU A 194 -2.49 20.05 10.98
C GLU A 194 -1.76 19.18 9.96
N ASP A 195 -2.49 18.65 8.96
CA ASP A 195 -1.98 17.71 7.95
C ASP A 195 -1.16 16.54 8.49
N THR A 196 -1.43 16.14 9.74
CA THR A 196 -0.77 15.01 10.38
C THR A 196 -1.79 14.04 10.95
N VAL A 197 -1.65 12.76 10.58
CA VAL A 197 -2.61 11.70 10.91
C VAL A 197 -1.84 10.49 11.46
N TYR A 198 -2.41 9.80 12.43
CA TYR A 198 -1.96 8.46 12.82
C TYR A 198 -2.94 7.42 12.28
N GLU A 199 -2.41 6.35 11.68
CA GLU A 199 -3.20 5.31 11.01
C GLU A 199 -2.81 3.92 11.48
N ARG A 200 -3.81 3.04 11.55
CA ARG A 200 -3.65 1.58 11.68
C ARG A 200 -4.59 0.88 10.71
N THR A 201 -4.05 0.00 9.87
CA THR A 201 -4.84 -0.74 8.87
C THR A 201 -4.95 -2.21 9.25
N PHE A 202 -6.21 -2.68 9.42
CA PHE A 202 -6.54 -4.10 9.45
C PHE A 202 -6.78 -4.56 8.01
N GLU A 203 -5.89 -5.37 7.49
CA GLU A 203 -5.79 -5.62 6.06
C GLU A 203 -6.52 -6.88 5.61
N ARG A 204 -7.30 -6.73 4.54
CA ARG A 204 -8.01 -7.81 3.86
C ARG A 204 -7.02 -8.81 3.26
N GLY A 205 -7.17 -10.10 3.61
CA GLY A 205 -6.29 -11.17 3.15
C GLY A 205 -5.13 -11.46 4.09
N VAL A 206 -4.68 -10.47 4.88
CA VAL A 206 -3.77 -10.67 6.01
C VAL A 206 -4.58 -11.02 7.26
N GLU A 207 -5.77 -10.42 7.39
CA GLU A 207 -6.72 -10.59 8.51
C GLU A 207 -6.10 -10.20 9.86
N ASP A 208 -5.19 -9.23 9.85
CA ASP A 208 -4.56 -8.61 11.01
C ASP A 208 -4.05 -7.20 10.64
N PHE A 209 -3.49 -6.48 11.63
CA PHE A 209 -2.84 -5.21 11.40
C PHE A 209 -1.52 -5.36 10.65
N THR A 210 -1.33 -4.54 9.62
CA THR A 210 -0.06 -4.44 8.90
C THR A 210 0.74 -3.22 9.33
N TYR A 211 2.02 -3.21 9.01
CA TYR A 211 2.91 -2.09 9.35
C TYR A 211 2.59 -0.83 8.54
N ALA A 212 2.16 -0.99 7.28
CA ALA A 212 1.74 0.11 6.41
C ALA A 212 0.96 -0.43 5.20
N CYS A 213 -0.13 0.25 4.85
CA CYS A 213 -0.92 -0.03 3.66
C CYS A 213 -1.01 1.22 2.79
N GLY A 214 -0.24 1.28 1.68
CA GLY A 214 -0.17 2.48 0.84
C GLY A 214 -1.52 2.88 0.24
N THR A 215 -2.32 1.92 -0.25
CA THR A 215 -3.67 2.18 -0.78
C THR A 215 -4.65 2.57 0.32
N GLY A 216 -4.50 2.02 1.54
CA GLY A 216 -5.27 2.43 2.71
C GLY A 216 -5.02 3.88 3.06
N THR A 217 -3.75 4.25 3.13
CA THR A 217 -3.32 5.63 3.43
C THR A 217 -3.79 6.61 2.35
N GLY A 218 -3.69 6.26 1.07
CA GLY A 218 -4.24 7.08 -0.02
C GLY A 218 -5.75 7.25 0.10
N SER A 219 -6.50 6.18 0.41
CA SER A 219 -7.94 6.24 0.66
C SER A 219 -8.30 7.11 1.86
N LEU A 220 -7.53 7.01 2.96
CA LEU A 220 -7.69 7.84 4.14
C LEU A 220 -7.51 9.33 3.81
N VAL A 221 -6.41 9.70 3.16
CA VAL A 221 -6.13 11.09 2.82
C VAL A 221 -7.15 11.63 1.81
N THR A 222 -7.60 10.82 0.86
CA THR A 222 -8.72 11.15 -0.03
C THR A 222 -9.98 11.58 0.75
N VAL A 223 -10.39 10.76 1.72
CA VAL A 223 -11.56 11.05 2.57
C VAL A 223 -11.35 12.34 3.36
N LEU A 224 -10.21 12.48 4.03
CA LEU A 224 -9.93 13.63 4.88
C LEU A 224 -9.84 14.94 4.09
N THR A 225 -9.28 14.89 2.88
CA THR A 225 -9.23 16.04 1.96
C THR A 225 -10.62 16.46 1.50
N LEU A 226 -11.48 15.49 1.14
CA LEU A 226 -12.87 15.78 0.76
C LEU A 226 -13.69 16.33 1.92
N GLN A 227 -13.43 15.89 3.14
CA GLN A 227 -14.06 16.41 4.36
C GLN A 227 -13.48 17.75 4.81
N GLY A 228 -12.41 18.27 4.17
CA GLY A 228 -11.72 19.50 4.56
C GLY A 228 -10.99 19.40 5.90
N LYS A 229 -10.62 18.19 6.32
CA LYS A 229 -9.90 17.95 7.58
C LYS A 229 -8.38 18.01 7.41
N VAL A 230 -7.89 17.84 6.20
CA VAL A 230 -6.49 18.01 5.79
C VAL A 230 -6.43 18.80 4.47
N SER A 231 -5.28 19.39 4.16
CA SER A 231 -5.08 20.17 2.92
C SER A 231 -5.08 19.30 1.66
N GLY A 232 -4.62 18.06 1.77
CA GLY A 232 -4.36 17.17 0.65
C GLY A 232 -2.96 17.33 0.04
N HIS A 233 -2.11 18.18 0.60
CA HIS A 233 -0.72 18.37 0.17
C HIS A 233 0.23 18.04 1.30
N ASP A 234 1.25 17.22 1.01
CA ASP A 234 2.26 16.79 1.97
C ASP A 234 1.65 16.23 3.28
N VAL A 235 0.48 15.60 3.20
CA VAL A 235 -0.20 15.05 4.37
C VAL A 235 0.64 13.91 4.94
N GLN A 236 1.06 14.08 6.19
CA GLN A 236 1.92 13.14 6.89
C GLN A 236 1.07 12.10 7.62
N VAL A 237 1.24 10.84 7.27
CA VAL A 237 0.53 9.73 7.91
C VAL A 237 1.52 8.84 8.61
N ASP A 238 1.47 8.86 9.94
CA ASP A 238 2.29 8.02 10.82
C ASP A 238 1.61 6.66 11.02
N MET A 239 2.38 5.60 10.96
CA MET A 239 1.94 4.23 11.20
C MET A 239 3.06 3.40 11.81
N ALA A 240 2.78 2.16 12.19
CA ALA A 240 3.77 1.30 12.84
C ALA A 240 5.05 1.08 12.00
N GLY A 241 4.92 1.06 10.66
CA GLY A 241 6.04 0.88 9.73
C GLY A 241 6.85 2.14 9.41
N GLY A 242 6.38 3.31 9.88
CA GLY A 242 7.02 4.60 9.61
C GLY A 242 6.03 5.66 9.14
N ARG A 243 6.50 6.62 8.36
CA ARG A 243 5.70 7.72 7.83
C ARG A 243 5.55 7.61 6.32
N LEU A 244 4.33 7.77 5.83
CA LEU A 244 4.03 8.06 4.43
C LEU A 244 3.65 9.54 4.29
N ILE A 245 3.98 10.12 3.13
CA ILE A 245 3.57 11.48 2.76
C ILE A 245 2.69 11.33 1.53
N ILE A 246 1.48 11.87 1.60
CA ILE A 246 0.46 11.72 0.56
C ILE A 246 0.09 13.09 0.01
N ASP A 247 0.12 13.18 -1.31
CA ASP A 247 -0.48 14.28 -2.05
C ASP A 247 -1.75 13.79 -2.74
N THR A 248 -2.74 14.65 -2.81
CA THR A 248 -3.96 14.44 -3.60
C THR A 248 -4.20 15.64 -4.51
N VAL A 249 -4.73 15.39 -5.70
CA VAL A 249 -5.15 16.47 -6.62
C VAL A 249 -6.67 16.55 -6.59
N ARG A 250 -7.19 17.69 -6.18
CA ARG A 250 -8.63 17.93 -6.17
C ARG A 250 -9.09 18.58 -7.47
N GLU A 251 -9.97 17.92 -8.21
CA GLU A 251 -10.64 18.45 -9.38
C GLU A 251 -12.14 18.57 -9.10
N GLY A 252 -12.58 19.74 -8.65
CA GLY A 252 -13.96 19.98 -8.25
C GLY A 252 -14.37 19.15 -7.02
N SER A 253 -15.30 18.19 -7.22
CA SER A 253 -15.73 17.24 -6.18
C SER A 253 -14.98 15.89 -6.24
N ALA A 254 -14.10 15.69 -7.21
CA ALA A 254 -13.30 14.48 -7.36
C ALA A 254 -11.89 14.69 -6.81
N ILE A 255 -11.31 13.60 -6.31
CA ILE A 255 -9.88 13.51 -5.99
C ILE A 255 -9.22 12.66 -7.06
N ARG A 256 -8.07 13.09 -7.50
CA ARG A 256 -7.10 12.30 -8.29
C ARG A 256 -5.77 12.26 -7.55
N ASP A 257 -5.02 11.25 -7.84
CA ASP A 257 -3.66 11.09 -7.32
C ASP A 257 -2.61 11.59 -8.30
#